data_2cd8e9f6e5333b461dabc2b9c8e4a3dc
#
_entry.id   2cd8e9f6e5333b461dabc2b9c8e4a3dc
#
_cell.length_a   1.000
_cell.length_b   1.000
_cell.length_c   1.000
_cell.angle_alpha   90.00
_cell.angle_beta   90.00
_cell.angle_gamma   90.00
#
_symmetry.space_group_name_H-M   'P 1'
#
loop_
_entity.id
_entity.type
_entity.pdbx_description
1 polymer ?
#
loop_
_entity_poly.entity_id
_entity_poly.type
_entity_poly.pdbx_seq_one_letter_code
_entity_poly.pdbx_strand_id
1 'polypeptide(L)'
;MIVRRDADGNPTSFQARYVNPLDPSKKVGRNFGLEYETEAYRWLDEERYLVTLHNKGIRQWVHPSQRGANTMPTFREYSKDYFDKYRKPDGSKLSGRSNRCNGIVLRRLNETFGDTPLDRITRQMVDEWYANARDTLTAWTFEQAARTLKRIMLAAANEQADGTPPLIPASPCRYRVVKPQSKRRDQPPVTADEINRLAELFPDYQRLALWLSLLAGGLRLGEVCALQLRDIDLENLQLHVRHSVNRGPDDRGKYQLCEPKTKSSKRVVPIPKPLAPLIEAHISRFCKDLKPDTMLFHSPMLDDWLLPPTTIERTFRMAREKIGRPDITFHSLRATHATMLVLEGGTMRETMDDLGHTSLTVAVDSYQRVVREHHRDTVELLAYRYMPSNDPTVIRTVIDQKERQIDKLRDEVERLRKILLERDTGIPTDPDTVLPKNQNR
;
A
#
# COMPACT_ATOMS: atom_id res chain seq x y z
N MET A 1 -41.66 -15.54 -35.41
CA MET A 1 -42.50 -16.42 -34.59
C MET A 1 -43.47 -17.15 -35.47
N ILE A 2 -43.69 -18.45 -35.32
CA ILE A 2 -44.70 -19.25 -36.01
C ILE A 2 -45.51 -20.01 -34.99
N VAL A 3 -46.83 -19.97 -35.10
CA VAL A 3 -47.76 -20.82 -34.30
C VAL A 3 -47.95 -22.12 -35.03
N ARG A 4 -47.61 -23.24 -34.39
CA ARG A 4 -47.92 -24.59 -34.87
C ARG A 4 -49.31 -24.93 -34.41
N ARG A 5 -50.05 -25.61 -35.30
CA ARG A 5 -51.45 -26.01 -35.05
C ARG A 5 -51.58 -27.53 -35.29
N ASP A 6 -52.53 -28.15 -34.63
CA ASP A 6 -52.93 -29.54 -34.87
C ASP A 6 -53.78 -29.70 -36.15
N ALA A 7 -54.24 -30.92 -36.45
CA ALA A 7 -55.10 -31.21 -37.58
C ALA A 7 -56.47 -30.52 -37.51
N ASP A 8 -56.91 -30.13 -36.30
CA ASP A 8 -58.18 -29.46 -36.01
C ASP A 8 -58.04 -27.92 -35.99
N GLY A 9 -56.82 -27.41 -36.24
CA GLY A 9 -56.51 -25.98 -36.34
C GLY A 9 -56.20 -25.31 -35.01
N ASN A 10 -56.17 -26.05 -33.86
CA ASN A 10 -55.86 -25.49 -32.58
C ASN A 10 -54.35 -25.25 -32.42
N PRO A 11 -53.93 -24.16 -31.75
CA PRO A 11 -52.51 -23.89 -31.52
C PRO A 11 -51.92 -24.93 -30.57
N THR A 12 -50.77 -25.52 -30.90
CA THR A 12 -50.08 -26.55 -30.09
C THR A 12 -48.76 -26.08 -29.53
N SER A 13 -48.06 -25.19 -30.23
CA SER A 13 -46.79 -24.65 -29.77
C SER A 13 -46.37 -23.40 -30.54
N PHE A 14 -45.45 -22.61 -29.99
CA PHE A 14 -44.74 -21.54 -30.67
C PHE A 14 -43.42 -22.05 -31.20
N GLN A 15 -43.07 -21.71 -32.45
CA GLN A 15 -41.75 -21.90 -32.98
C GLN A 15 -41.09 -20.54 -33.24
N ALA A 16 -40.09 -20.21 -32.42
CA ALA A 16 -39.21 -19.07 -32.60
C ALA A 16 -38.07 -19.48 -33.56
N ARG A 17 -37.86 -18.75 -34.69
CA ARG A 17 -36.78 -19.05 -35.62
C ARG A 17 -36.20 -17.80 -36.27
N TYR A 18 -34.91 -17.87 -36.62
CA TYR A 18 -34.17 -16.82 -37.34
C TYR A 18 -33.20 -17.44 -38.33
N VAL A 19 -32.60 -16.64 -39.19
CA VAL A 19 -31.63 -17.09 -40.22
C VAL A 19 -30.28 -17.32 -39.55
N ASN A 20 -29.65 -18.46 -39.83
CA ASN A 20 -28.29 -18.75 -39.35
C ASN A 20 -27.28 -17.77 -39.97
N PRO A 21 -26.56 -16.98 -39.17
CA PRO A 21 -25.61 -16.00 -39.70
C PRO A 21 -24.38 -16.61 -40.39
N LEU A 22 -24.06 -17.89 -40.10
CA LEU A 22 -22.94 -18.62 -40.73
C LEU A 22 -23.37 -19.37 -42.01
N ASP A 23 -24.65 -19.60 -42.16
CA ASP A 23 -25.22 -20.28 -43.35
C ASP A 23 -26.64 -19.72 -43.59
N PRO A 24 -26.76 -18.64 -44.39
CA PRO A 24 -28.05 -17.99 -44.64
C PRO A 24 -29.12 -18.87 -45.28
N SER A 25 -28.75 -20.02 -45.82
CA SER A 25 -29.71 -21.00 -46.38
C SER A 25 -30.47 -21.76 -45.28
N LYS A 26 -29.96 -21.77 -44.07
CA LYS A 26 -30.52 -22.50 -42.94
C LYS A 26 -31.16 -21.57 -41.91
N LYS A 27 -32.20 -22.09 -41.27
CA LYS A 27 -32.87 -21.41 -40.14
C LYS A 27 -32.61 -22.18 -38.86
N VAL A 28 -32.33 -21.42 -37.81
CA VAL A 28 -32.20 -21.92 -36.44
C VAL A 28 -33.47 -21.61 -35.67
N GLY A 29 -34.03 -22.59 -34.96
CA GLY A 29 -35.28 -22.39 -34.23
C GLY A 29 -35.41 -23.26 -32.99
N ARG A 30 -36.27 -22.82 -32.09
CA ARG A 30 -36.65 -23.51 -30.86
C ARG A 30 -38.16 -23.53 -30.73
N ASN A 31 -38.71 -24.65 -30.25
CA ASN A 31 -40.13 -24.79 -29.95
C ASN A 31 -40.42 -24.50 -28.46
N PHE A 32 -41.54 -23.86 -28.19
CA PHE A 32 -42.01 -23.49 -26.85
C PHE A 32 -43.47 -23.93 -26.70
N GLY A 33 -43.88 -24.38 -25.52
CA GLY A 33 -45.27 -24.61 -25.20
C GLY A 33 -46.10 -23.31 -25.30
N LEU A 34 -47.43 -23.45 -25.35
CA LEU A 34 -48.33 -22.29 -25.47
C LEU A 34 -48.21 -21.33 -24.27
N GLU A 35 -47.95 -21.87 -23.10
CA GLU A 35 -47.77 -21.13 -21.85
C GLU A 35 -46.47 -20.29 -21.82
N TYR A 36 -45.52 -20.56 -22.73
CA TYR A 36 -44.20 -19.92 -22.77
C TYR A 36 -44.05 -18.92 -23.97
N GLU A 37 -45.11 -18.24 -24.32
CA GLU A 37 -45.09 -17.26 -25.44
C GLU A 37 -44.10 -16.14 -25.18
N THR A 38 -44.10 -15.57 -23.97
CA THR A 38 -43.21 -14.47 -23.58
C THR A 38 -41.74 -14.90 -23.64
N GLU A 39 -41.43 -16.12 -23.17
CA GLU A 39 -40.09 -16.70 -23.26
C GLU A 39 -39.66 -16.97 -24.70
N ALA A 40 -40.57 -17.34 -25.57
CA ALA A 40 -40.27 -17.54 -26.99
C ALA A 40 -39.86 -16.21 -27.68
N TYR A 41 -40.56 -15.11 -27.35
CA TYR A 41 -40.19 -13.79 -27.86
C TYR A 41 -38.85 -13.35 -27.30
N ARG A 42 -38.64 -13.49 -25.97
CA ARG A 42 -37.39 -13.14 -25.31
C ARG A 42 -36.21 -13.89 -25.92
N TRP A 43 -36.34 -15.22 -26.10
CA TRP A 43 -35.29 -16.02 -26.71
C TRP A 43 -34.99 -15.56 -28.14
N LEU A 44 -36.01 -15.23 -28.93
CA LEU A 44 -35.84 -14.78 -30.32
C LEU A 44 -35.11 -13.41 -30.40
N ASP A 45 -35.42 -12.50 -29.49
CA ASP A 45 -34.77 -11.19 -29.41
C ASP A 45 -33.32 -11.29 -28.94
N GLU A 46 -33.04 -12.18 -27.97
CA GLU A 46 -31.68 -12.48 -27.55
C GLU A 46 -30.83 -13.06 -28.68
N GLU A 47 -31.39 -13.99 -29.45
CA GLU A 47 -30.71 -14.58 -30.60
C GLU A 47 -30.46 -13.57 -31.73
N ARG A 48 -31.43 -12.73 -32.04
CA ARG A 48 -31.26 -11.63 -33.00
C ARG A 48 -30.21 -10.63 -32.57
N TYR A 49 -30.14 -10.34 -31.31
CA TYR A 49 -29.08 -9.50 -30.75
C TYR A 49 -27.70 -10.13 -30.95
N LEU A 50 -27.55 -11.42 -30.68
CA LEU A 50 -26.30 -12.16 -30.91
C LEU A 50 -25.90 -12.20 -32.39
N VAL A 51 -26.86 -12.36 -33.29
CA VAL A 51 -26.63 -12.26 -34.76
C VAL A 51 -26.16 -10.85 -35.13
N THR A 52 -26.75 -9.81 -34.51
CA THR A 52 -26.33 -8.42 -34.77
C THR A 52 -24.90 -8.16 -34.30
N LEU A 53 -24.50 -8.70 -33.13
CA LEU A 53 -23.13 -8.62 -32.64
C LEU A 53 -22.14 -9.34 -33.56
N HIS A 54 -22.52 -10.51 -34.09
CA HIS A 54 -21.71 -11.25 -35.05
C HIS A 54 -21.49 -10.45 -36.35
N ASN A 55 -22.56 -9.91 -36.91
CA ASN A 55 -22.51 -9.13 -38.16
C ASN A 55 -21.70 -7.83 -38.02
N LYS A 56 -21.61 -7.30 -36.80
CA LYS A 56 -20.76 -6.15 -36.46
C LYS A 56 -19.31 -6.53 -36.10
N GLY A 57 -18.96 -7.82 -36.16
CA GLY A 57 -17.61 -8.30 -35.77
C GLY A 57 -17.31 -8.20 -34.29
N ILE A 58 -18.32 -7.92 -33.44
CA ILE A 58 -18.13 -7.71 -32.00
C ILE A 58 -18.04 -9.05 -31.24
N ARG A 59 -18.83 -10.08 -31.72
CA ARG A 59 -18.86 -11.39 -31.05
C ARG A 59 -19.19 -12.47 -32.09
N GLN A 60 -18.38 -13.53 -32.14
CA GLN A 60 -18.68 -14.67 -33.01
C GLN A 60 -19.98 -15.37 -32.55
N TRP A 61 -20.94 -15.53 -33.47
CA TRP A 61 -22.13 -16.29 -33.20
C TRP A 61 -21.81 -17.79 -33.18
N VAL A 62 -22.40 -18.51 -32.24
CA VAL A 62 -22.30 -19.97 -32.09
C VAL A 62 -23.71 -20.53 -32.10
N HIS A 63 -23.91 -21.66 -32.80
CA HIS A 63 -25.22 -22.30 -32.86
C HIS A 63 -25.75 -22.66 -31.46
N PRO A 64 -27.04 -22.42 -31.11
CA PRO A 64 -27.57 -22.67 -29.75
C PRO A 64 -27.32 -24.09 -29.23
N SER A 65 -27.31 -25.12 -30.07
CA SER A 65 -26.99 -26.50 -29.67
C SER A 65 -25.51 -26.73 -29.35
N GLN A 66 -24.63 -25.89 -29.87
CA GLN A 66 -23.19 -25.93 -29.60
C GLN A 66 -22.78 -24.98 -28.46
N ARG A 67 -23.69 -24.13 -28.04
CA ARG A 67 -23.53 -23.31 -26.82
C ARG A 67 -23.73 -24.20 -25.61
N GLY A 68 -23.10 -25.39 -25.57
CA GLY A 68 -23.13 -26.23 -24.38
C GLY A 68 -22.82 -25.35 -23.19
N ALA A 69 -23.63 -25.32 -22.16
CA ALA A 69 -23.50 -24.63 -20.87
C ALA A 69 -22.58 -23.37 -20.78
N ASN A 70 -22.28 -22.70 -21.90
CA ASN A 70 -21.49 -21.47 -21.96
C ASN A 70 -22.42 -20.29 -21.64
N THR A 71 -23.04 -20.40 -20.45
CA THR A 71 -23.70 -19.26 -19.85
C THR A 71 -22.64 -18.18 -19.68
N MET A 72 -23.00 -16.94 -20.04
CA MET A 72 -22.17 -15.78 -19.77
C MET A 72 -21.64 -15.92 -18.33
N PRO A 73 -20.31 -15.89 -18.11
CA PRO A 73 -19.77 -16.06 -16.77
C PRO A 73 -20.33 -15.00 -15.82
N THR A 74 -20.61 -15.39 -14.62
CA THR A 74 -20.97 -14.46 -13.56
C THR A 74 -19.78 -13.57 -13.21
N PHE A 75 -20.03 -12.44 -12.58
CA PHE A 75 -18.95 -11.55 -12.12
C PHE A 75 -17.95 -12.31 -11.22
N ARG A 76 -18.44 -13.18 -10.35
CA ARG A 76 -17.64 -14.03 -9.44
C ARG A 76 -16.67 -14.93 -10.20
N GLU A 77 -17.18 -15.64 -11.19
CA GLU A 77 -16.40 -16.58 -12.00
C GLU A 77 -15.34 -15.82 -12.82
N TYR A 78 -15.77 -14.78 -13.53
CA TYR A 78 -14.86 -14.00 -14.36
C TYR A 78 -13.81 -13.25 -13.55
N SER A 79 -14.19 -12.63 -12.43
CA SER A 79 -13.24 -11.89 -11.60
C SER A 79 -12.17 -12.80 -10.98
N LYS A 80 -12.52 -14.03 -10.63
CA LYS A 80 -11.57 -15.05 -10.17
C LYS A 80 -10.59 -15.43 -11.30
N ASP A 81 -11.11 -15.79 -12.48
CA ASP A 81 -10.28 -16.14 -13.64
C ASP A 81 -9.36 -14.98 -14.06
N TYR A 82 -9.90 -13.75 -14.06
CA TYR A 82 -9.14 -12.55 -14.33
C TYR A 82 -7.92 -12.40 -13.40
N PHE A 83 -8.08 -12.58 -12.09
CA PHE A 83 -6.96 -12.45 -11.15
C PHE A 83 -6.01 -13.64 -11.19
N ASP A 84 -6.48 -14.84 -11.48
CA ASP A 84 -5.63 -16.03 -11.64
C ASP A 84 -4.70 -15.89 -12.87
N LYS A 85 -5.21 -15.30 -13.96
CA LYS A 85 -4.47 -15.02 -15.19
C LYS A 85 -3.65 -13.72 -15.14
N TYR A 86 -3.99 -12.78 -14.25
CA TYR A 86 -3.36 -11.48 -14.20
C TYR A 86 -1.85 -11.57 -13.96
N ARG A 87 -1.10 -10.83 -14.77
CA ARG A 87 0.35 -10.64 -14.60
C ARG A 87 0.63 -9.14 -14.58
N LYS A 88 1.67 -8.76 -13.83
CA LYS A 88 2.18 -7.40 -13.84
C LYS A 88 2.87 -7.11 -15.19
N PRO A 89 3.17 -5.83 -15.51
CA PRO A 89 3.90 -5.48 -16.74
C PRO A 89 5.26 -6.18 -16.88
N ASP A 90 5.88 -6.58 -15.75
CA ASP A 90 7.13 -7.34 -15.72
C ASP A 90 6.93 -8.87 -15.87
N GLY A 91 5.70 -9.33 -16.16
CA GLY A 91 5.33 -10.74 -16.29
C GLY A 91 5.14 -11.48 -14.96
N SER A 92 5.46 -10.87 -13.81
CA SER A 92 5.37 -11.52 -12.51
C SER A 92 3.92 -11.60 -11.99
N LYS A 93 3.65 -12.60 -11.14
CA LYS A 93 2.39 -12.70 -10.39
C LYS A 93 2.26 -11.60 -9.33
N LEU A 94 1.04 -11.34 -8.91
CA LEU A 94 0.80 -10.47 -7.76
C LEU A 94 1.42 -11.05 -6.48
N SER A 95 1.93 -10.17 -5.61
CA SER A 95 2.39 -10.59 -4.28
C SER A 95 1.25 -11.13 -3.44
N GLY A 96 1.54 -12.02 -2.47
CA GLY A 96 0.54 -12.56 -1.54
C GLY A 96 -0.26 -11.48 -0.81
N ARG A 97 0.39 -10.36 -0.44
CA ARG A 97 -0.31 -9.19 0.16
C ARG A 97 -1.29 -8.56 -0.83
N SER A 98 -0.91 -8.38 -2.09
CA SER A 98 -1.79 -7.82 -3.12
C SER A 98 -2.97 -8.74 -3.39
N ASN A 99 -2.76 -10.06 -3.46
CA ASN A 99 -3.83 -11.04 -3.62
C ASN A 99 -4.81 -11.01 -2.45
N ARG A 100 -4.33 -10.92 -1.22
CA ARG A 100 -5.19 -10.79 -0.03
C ARG A 100 -6.01 -9.51 -0.06
N CYS A 101 -5.40 -8.36 -0.39
CA CYS A 101 -6.14 -7.09 -0.54
C CYS A 101 -7.20 -7.19 -1.64
N ASN A 102 -6.87 -7.78 -2.79
CA ASN A 102 -7.84 -8.03 -3.86
C ASN A 102 -8.96 -8.97 -3.39
N GLY A 103 -8.65 -10.02 -2.62
CA GLY A 103 -9.63 -10.94 -2.06
C GLY A 103 -10.66 -10.25 -1.14
N ILE A 104 -10.20 -9.31 -0.30
CA ILE A 104 -11.09 -8.50 0.54
C ILE A 104 -12.01 -7.63 -0.33
N VAL A 105 -11.44 -6.97 -1.33
CA VAL A 105 -12.20 -6.11 -2.26
C VAL A 105 -13.20 -6.92 -3.07
N LEU A 106 -12.77 -8.08 -3.62
CA LEU A 106 -13.66 -8.95 -4.40
C LEU A 106 -14.81 -9.49 -3.57
N ARG A 107 -14.60 -9.80 -2.29
CA ARG A 107 -15.69 -10.22 -1.40
C ARG A 107 -16.78 -9.15 -1.34
N ARG A 108 -16.40 -7.88 -1.19
CA ARG A 108 -17.35 -6.76 -1.15
C ARG A 108 -18.07 -6.54 -2.50
N LEU A 109 -17.37 -6.71 -3.61
CA LEU A 109 -17.99 -6.61 -4.93
C LEU A 109 -18.93 -7.80 -5.20
N ASN A 110 -18.56 -8.99 -4.76
CA ASN A 110 -19.38 -10.20 -4.92
C ASN A 110 -20.65 -10.19 -4.08
N GLU A 111 -20.74 -9.41 -3.02
CA GLU A 111 -21.98 -9.19 -2.25
C GLU A 111 -23.07 -8.58 -3.15
N THR A 112 -22.70 -7.75 -4.14
CA THR A 112 -23.65 -7.06 -5.02
C THR A 112 -23.71 -7.69 -6.41
N PHE A 113 -22.55 -8.00 -7.01
CA PHE A 113 -22.47 -8.38 -8.43
C PHE A 113 -22.17 -9.87 -8.62
N GLY A 114 -21.78 -10.59 -7.57
CA GLY A 114 -21.15 -11.92 -7.66
C GLY A 114 -21.88 -12.92 -8.53
N ASP A 115 -23.16 -13.04 -8.37
CA ASP A 115 -23.98 -14.04 -9.05
C ASP A 115 -24.68 -13.50 -10.32
N THR A 116 -24.37 -12.23 -10.67
CA THR A 116 -24.92 -11.56 -11.86
C THR A 116 -24.03 -11.89 -13.07
N PRO A 117 -24.58 -12.40 -14.19
CA PRO A 117 -23.86 -12.53 -15.45
C PRO A 117 -23.31 -11.18 -15.93
N LEU A 118 -22.10 -11.16 -16.52
CA LEU A 118 -21.41 -9.92 -16.90
C LEU A 118 -22.23 -9.02 -17.83
N ASP A 119 -22.96 -9.59 -18.76
CA ASP A 119 -23.82 -8.87 -19.71
C ASP A 119 -25.10 -8.30 -19.09
N ARG A 120 -25.43 -8.71 -17.86
CA ARG A 120 -26.57 -8.22 -17.08
C ARG A 120 -26.19 -7.15 -16.08
N ILE A 121 -24.91 -6.88 -15.88
CA ILE A 121 -24.46 -5.78 -15.04
C ILE A 121 -24.69 -4.45 -15.77
N THR A 122 -25.76 -3.77 -15.41
CA THR A 122 -26.15 -2.52 -16.06
C THR A 122 -25.43 -1.32 -15.44
N ARG A 123 -25.43 -0.19 -16.17
CA ARG A 123 -24.93 1.08 -15.67
C ARG A 123 -25.70 1.51 -14.39
N GLN A 124 -27.00 1.34 -14.37
CA GLN A 124 -27.83 1.70 -13.22
C GLN A 124 -27.38 0.93 -11.95
N MET A 125 -27.20 -0.40 -12.04
CA MET A 125 -26.71 -1.21 -10.92
C MET A 125 -25.35 -0.72 -10.41
N VAL A 126 -24.47 -0.32 -11.32
CA VAL A 126 -23.14 0.19 -10.96
C VAL A 126 -23.24 1.56 -10.30
N ASP A 127 -24.09 2.47 -10.79
CA ASP A 127 -24.28 3.81 -10.22
C ASP A 127 -24.93 3.71 -8.81
N GLU A 128 -25.92 2.82 -8.62
CA GLU A 128 -26.53 2.55 -7.32
C GLU A 128 -25.53 1.96 -6.32
N TRP A 129 -24.76 0.98 -6.75
CA TRP A 129 -23.69 0.42 -5.93
C TRP A 129 -22.67 1.50 -5.55
N TYR A 130 -22.25 2.34 -6.51
CA TYR A 130 -21.23 3.37 -6.28
C TYR A 130 -21.69 4.40 -5.23
N ALA A 131 -22.96 4.82 -5.29
CA ALA A 131 -23.54 5.71 -4.30
C ALA A 131 -23.57 5.08 -2.91
N ASN A 132 -24.10 3.86 -2.78
CA ASN A 132 -24.20 3.15 -1.51
C ASN A 132 -22.80 2.81 -0.93
N ALA A 133 -21.87 2.33 -1.75
CA ALA A 133 -20.53 1.94 -1.31
C ALA A 133 -19.71 3.14 -0.82
N ARG A 134 -19.94 4.35 -1.37
CA ARG A 134 -19.32 5.58 -0.93
C ARG A 134 -19.66 5.93 0.52
N ASP A 135 -20.88 5.65 0.94
CA ASP A 135 -21.39 6.02 2.26
C ASP A 135 -21.14 4.92 3.31
N THR A 136 -21.04 3.66 2.87
CA THR A 136 -20.96 2.50 3.75
C THR A 136 -19.52 1.97 3.94
N LEU A 137 -18.63 2.15 2.95
CA LEU A 137 -17.27 1.65 3.01
C LEU A 137 -16.29 2.73 3.51
N THR A 138 -15.18 2.27 4.10
CA THR A 138 -14.08 3.20 4.36
C THR A 138 -13.54 3.78 3.05
N ALA A 139 -13.06 5.02 3.07
CA ALA A 139 -12.59 5.74 1.87
C ALA A 139 -11.56 4.92 1.06
N TRP A 140 -10.66 4.21 1.73
CA TRP A 140 -9.69 3.34 1.07
C TRP A 140 -10.34 2.11 0.42
N THR A 141 -11.23 1.43 1.15
CA THR A 141 -11.93 0.23 0.63
C THR A 141 -12.79 0.59 -0.56
N PHE A 142 -13.52 1.72 -0.48
CA PHE A 142 -14.32 2.23 -1.57
C PHE A 142 -13.48 2.52 -2.82
N GLU A 143 -12.37 3.26 -2.68
CA GLU A 143 -11.47 3.55 -3.81
C GLU A 143 -10.97 2.26 -4.47
N GLN A 144 -10.51 1.30 -3.68
CA GLN A 144 -10.00 0.04 -4.20
C GLN A 144 -11.09 -0.79 -4.87
N ALA A 145 -12.31 -0.82 -4.30
CA ALA A 145 -13.44 -1.54 -4.88
C ALA A 145 -13.89 -0.91 -6.21
N ALA A 146 -14.06 0.41 -6.24
CA ALA A 146 -14.43 1.13 -7.44
C ALA A 146 -13.38 0.97 -8.56
N ARG A 147 -12.09 1.08 -8.22
CA ARG A 147 -10.99 0.85 -9.16
C ARG A 147 -10.96 -0.58 -9.69
N THR A 148 -11.19 -1.55 -8.81
CA THR A 148 -11.17 -2.99 -9.17
C THR A 148 -12.36 -3.35 -10.04
N LEU A 149 -13.58 -2.91 -9.69
CA LEU A 149 -14.78 -3.12 -10.52
C LEU A 149 -14.57 -2.55 -11.93
N LYS A 150 -14.13 -1.29 -12.02
CA LYS A 150 -13.86 -0.64 -13.30
C LYS A 150 -12.84 -1.41 -14.14
N ARG A 151 -11.77 -1.90 -13.52
CA ARG A 151 -10.71 -2.68 -14.18
C ARG A 151 -11.24 -4.02 -14.72
N ILE A 152 -12.02 -4.75 -13.93
CA ILE A 152 -12.60 -6.04 -14.31
C ILE A 152 -13.60 -5.85 -15.47
N MET A 153 -14.52 -4.90 -15.35
CA MET A 153 -15.53 -4.64 -16.37
C MET A 153 -14.92 -4.07 -17.67
N LEU A 154 -13.83 -3.31 -17.57
CA LEU A 154 -13.08 -2.85 -18.74
C LEU A 154 -12.36 -4.03 -19.43
N ALA A 155 -11.77 -4.94 -18.65
CA ALA A 155 -11.15 -6.14 -19.20
C ALA A 155 -12.16 -7.03 -19.93
N ALA A 156 -13.37 -7.19 -19.37
CA ALA A 156 -14.45 -7.93 -20.01
C ALA A 156 -14.94 -7.29 -21.32
N ALA A 157 -14.80 -5.96 -21.45
CA ALA A 157 -15.19 -5.19 -22.63
C ALA A 157 -14.09 -5.10 -23.71
N ASN A 158 -12.88 -5.59 -23.40
CA ASN A 158 -11.76 -5.62 -24.36
C ASN A 158 -11.56 -7.04 -24.89
N GLU A 159 -10.87 -7.15 -26.02
CA GLU A 159 -10.36 -8.42 -26.53
C GLU A 159 -9.51 -9.11 -25.45
N GLN A 160 -9.73 -10.40 -25.26
CA GLN A 160 -9.00 -11.17 -24.25
C GLN A 160 -7.57 -11.47 -24.73
N ALA A 161 -6.67 -11.77 -23.80
CA ALA A 161 -5.26 -12.04 -24.11
C ALA A 161 -5.03 -13.26 -25.02
N ASP A 162 -6.02 -14.14 -25.12
CA ASP A 162 -6.03 -15.33 -26.01
C ASP A 162 -6.66 -15.06 -27.39
N GLY A 163 -7.00 -13.80 -27.70
CA GLY A 163 -7.66 -13.40 -28.96
C GLY A 163 -9.16 -13.65 -28.97
N THR A 164 -9.78 -14.08 -27.86
CA THR A 164 -11.25 -14.21 -27.82
C THR A 164 -11.92 -12.83 -27.80
N PRO A 165 -13.08 -12.69 -28.48
CA PRO A 165 -13.81 -11.43 -28.53
C PRO A 165 -14.23 -10.92 -27.14
N PRO A 166 -14.49 -9.60 -27.00
CA PRO A 166 -15.04 -9.04 -25.79
C PRO A 166 -16.30 -9.76 -25.31
N LEU A 167 -16.40 -10.00 -24.00
CA LEU A 167 -17.57 -10.64 -23.39
C LEU A 167 -18.77 -9.69 -23.32
N ILE A 168 -18.51 -8.39 -23.17
CA ILE A 168 -19.54 -7.34 -23.14
C ILE A 168 -19.17 -6.21 -24.11
N PRO A 169 -20.17 -5.52 -24.70
CA PRO A 169 -19.92 -4.51 -25.73
C PRO A 169 -19.21 -3.26 -25.20
N ALA A 170 -19.41 -2.92 -23.95
CA ALA A 170 -18.77 -1.79 -23.29
C ALA A 170 -18.82 -1.92 -21.76
N SER A 171 -17.84 -1.33 -21.06
CA SER A 171 -17.86 -1.28 -19.59
C SER A 171 -18.99 -0.38 -19.10
N PRO A 172 -19.83 -0.83 -18.13
CA PRO A 172 -20.88 -0.02 -17.53
C PRO A 172 -20.31 1.02 -16.54
N CYS A 173 -19.01 0.91 -16.15
CA CYS A 173 -18.38 1.78 -15.16
C CYS A 173 -17.97 3.12 -15.76
N ARG A 174 -18.87 4.11 -15.78
CA ARG A 174 -18.63 5.46 -16.34
C ARG A 174 -18.10 6.47 -15.31
N TYR A 175 -18.02 6.11 -14.03
CA TYR A 175 -17.52 7.00 -12.98
C TYR A 175 -16.01 7.24 -13.07
N ARG A 176 -15.58 8.39 -12.54
CA ARG A 176 -14.17 8.69 -12.28
C ARG A 176 -13.85 8.25 -10.85
N VAL A 177 -12.87 7.38 -10.69
CA VAL A 177 -12.40 7.02 -9.34
C VAL A 177 -11.67 8.22 -8.75
N VAL A 178 -12.26 8.83 -7.74
CA VAL A 178 -11.66 9.93 -6.98
C VAL A 178 -10.84 9.31 -5.84
N LYS A 179 -9.55 9.67 -5.77
CA LYS A 179 -8.76 9.32 -4.59
C LYS A 179 -9.39 10.03 -3.39
N PRO A 180 -9.66 9.32 -2.28
CA PRO A 180 -10.08 9.99 -1.07
C PRO A 180 -8.98 10.98 -0.72
N GLN A 181 -9.36 12.20 -0.41
CA GLN A 181 -8.45 13.12 0.24
C GLN A 181 -8.07 12.43 1.56
N SER A 182 -6.86 11.90 1.64
CA SER A 182 -6.34 11.54 2.94
C SER A 182 -6.42 12.83 3.75
N LYS A 183 -7.18 12.84 4.83
CA LYS A 183 -6.96 13.81 5.88
C LYS A 183 -5.51 13.55 6.26
N ARG A 184 -4.57 14.32 5.68
CA ARG A 184 -3.17 14.27 6.07
C ARG A 184 -3.23 14.51 7.57
N ARG A 185 -2.95 13.47 8.34
CA ARG A 185 -2.78 13.65 9.76
C ARG A 185 -1.55 14.54 9.86
N ASP A 186 -1.75 15.73 10.38
CA ASP A 186 -0.68 16.65 10.73
C ASP A 186 0.03 16.03 11.94
N GLN A 187 0.84 15.02 11.65
CA GLN A 187 1.61 14.30 12.67
C GLN A 187 2.95 14.98 12.77
N PRO A 188 3.24 15.65 13.88
CA PRO A 188 4.57 16.19 14.09
C PRO A 188 5.61 15.06 14.10
N PRO A 189 6.82 15.32 13.65
CA PRO A 189 7.93 14.38 13.75
C PRO A 189 8.09 13.85 15.18
N VAL A 190 8.60 12.64 15.30
CA VAL A 190 8.93 12.06 16.63
C VAL A 190 10.12 12.82 17.18
N THR A 191 9.98 13.36 18.41
CA THR A 191 11.05 14.13 19.07
C THR A 191 12.12 13.22 19.65
N ALA A 192 13.28 13.78 20.00
CA ALA A 192 14.37 13.05 20.65
C ALA A 192 13.95 12.46 22.03
N ASP A 193 13.13 13.17 22.78
CA ASP A 193 12.58 12.66 24.05
C ASP A 193 11.61 11.50 23.83
N GLU A 194 10.70 11.64 22.86
CA GLU A 194 9.73 10.58 22.55
C GLU A 194 10.43 9.29 22.07
N ILE A 195 11.48 9.39 21.24
CA ILE A 195 12.21 8.20 20.78
C ILE A 195 12.98 7.52 21.90
N ASN A 196 13.55 8.28 22.85
CA ASN A 196 14.20 7.72 24.02
C ASN A 196 13.21 6.97 24.90
N ARG A 197 12.06 7.57 25.21
CA ARG A 197 10.96 6.93 25.95
C ARG A 197 10.41 5.69 25.26
N LEU A 198 10.30 5.72 23.92
CA LEU A 198 9.96 4.52 23.14
C LEU A 198 11.01 3.43 23.31
N ALA A 199 12.30 3.78 23.23
CA ALA A 199 13.40 2.83 23.35
C ALA A 199 13.46 2.16 24.72
N GLU A 200 13.13 2.86 25.81
CA GLU A 200 13.04 2.30 27.16
C GLU A 200 11.92 1.26 27.27
N LEU A 201 10.83 1.44 26.55
CA LEU A 201 9.68 0.53 26.56
C LEU A 201 9.86 -0.68 25.64
N PHE A 202 10.92 -0.69 24.82
CA PHE A 202 11.20 -1.80 23.90
C PHE A 202 12.06 -2.88 24.58
N PRO A 203 11.77 -4.16 24.32
CA PRO A 203 12.70 -5.23 24.68
C PRO A 203 14.07 -4.99 24.04
N ASP A 204 15.15 -5.29 24.77
CA ASP A 204 16.53 -5.01 24.32
C ASP A 204 16.81 -5.54 22.92
N TYR A 205 16.36 -6.76 22.60
CA TYR A 205 16.57 -7.39 21.28
C TYR A 205 15.79 -6.75 20.12
N GLN A 206 14.88 -5.82 20.40
CA GLN A 206 14.12 -5.06 19.38
C GLN A 206 14.52 -3.58 19.34
N ARG A 207 15.15 -3.07 20.39
CA ARG A 207 15.41 -1.63 20.58
C ARG A 207 16.20 -1.02 19.44
N LEU A 208 17.21 -1.71 18.93
CA LEU A 208 18.02 -1.25 17.80
C LEU A 208 17.20 -0.96 16.54
N ALA A 209 16.06 -1.63 16.35
CA ALA A 209 15.18 -1.40 15.20
C ALA A 209 14.64 0.04 15.10
N LEU A 210 14.40 0.68 16.24
CA LEU A 210 13.97 2.08 16.31
C LEU A 210 15.05 3.00 15.76
N TRP A 211 16.27 2.82 16.24
CA TRP A 211 17.42 3.66 15.88
C TRP A 211 17.82 3.48 14.42
N LEU A 212 17.83 2.25 13.90
CA LEU A 212 18.10 1.98 12.49
C LEU A 212 17.04 2.61 11.59
N SER A 213 15.75 2.50 11.94
CA SER A 213 14.70 3.12 11.14
C SER A 213 14.74 4.65 11.18
N LEU A 214 15.16 5.25 12.30
CA LEU A 214 15.21 6.70 12.45
C LEU A 214 16.49 7.30 11.87
N LEU A 215 17.64 6.67 12.07
CA LEU A 215 18.96 7.28 11.85
C LEU A 215 19.73 6.71 10.66
N ALA A 216 19.44 5.50 10.21
CA ALA A 216 20.12 4.84 9.10
C ALA A 216 19.24 4.75 7.86
N GLY A 217 19.04 5.86 7.15
CA GLY A 217 18.35 5.93 5.88
C GLY A 217 16.84 5.67 5.93
N GLY A 218 16.17 5.89 7.07
CA GLY A 218 14.72 5.81 7.16
C GLY A 218 14.16 4.43 6.77
N LEU A 219 14.73 3.34 7.27
CA LEU A 219 14.39 1.97 6.88
C LEU A 219 12.92 1.65 7.11
N ARG A 220 12.30 0.94 6.16
CA ARG A 220 10.98 0.33 6.37
C ARG A 220 11.08 -0.83 7.35
N LEU A 221 10.03 -1.08 8.14
CA LEU A 221 10.04 -2.18 9.12
C LEU A 221 10.43 -3.54 8.51
N GLY A 222 9.93 -3.85 7.31
CA GLY A 222 10.31 -5.08 6.62
C GLY A 222 11.78 -5.10 6.17
N GLU A 223 12.39 -3.96 5.89
CA GLU A 223 13.81 -3.81 5.58
C GLU A 223 14.64 -4.01 6.85
N VAL A 224 14.24 -3.40 7.96
CA VAL A 224 14.89 -3.60 9.29
C VAL A 224 14.91 -5.08 9.67
N CYS A 225 13.75 -5.75 9.60
CA CYS A 225 13.66 -7.18 9.94
C CYS A 225 14.42 -8.09 8.98
N ALA A 226 14.83 -7.58 7.81
CA ALA A 226 15.52 -8.33 6.78
C ALA A 226 17.05 -8.20 6.85
N LEU A 227 17.59 -7.37 7.74
CA LEU A 227 19.02 -7.12 7.85
C LEU A 227 19.75 -8.38 8.30
N GLN A 228 20.84 -8.67 7.61
CA GLN A 228 21.79 -9.73 7.91
C GLN A 228 23.15 -9.12 8.31
N LEU A 229 24.02 -9.87 8.98
CA LEU A 229 25.34 -9.37 9.39
C LEU A 229 26.17 -8.87 8.20
N ARG A 230 26.09 -9.55 7.05
CA ARG A 230 26.75 -9.12 5.80
C ARG A 230 26.24 -7.80 5.22
N ASP A 231 25.12 -7.28 5.73
CA ASP A 231 24.54 -6.00 5.29
C ASP A 231 25.10 -4.81 6.07
N ILE A 232 25.90 -5.07 7.11
CA ILE A 232 26.44 -4.09 8.04
C ILE A 232 27.95 -4.01 7.85
N ASP A 233 28.42 -2.88 7.36
CA ASP A 233 29.83 -2.56 7.22
C ASP A 233 30.17 -1.44 8.22
N LEU A 234 30.68 -1.85 9.40
CA LEU A 234 31.05 -0.90 10.45
C LEU A 234 32.40 -0.24 10.20
N GLU A 235 33.25 -0.82 9.38
CA GLU A 235 34.54 -0.23 9.00
C GLU A 235 34.32 1.01 8.12
N ASN A 236 33.45 0.89 7.11
CA ASN A 236 33.10 1.99 6.19
C ASN A 236 31.87 2.77 6.63
N LEU A 237 31.24 2.41 7.75
CA LEU A 237 30.00 2.99 8.26
C LEU A 237 28.86 2.98 7.23
N GLN A 238 28.64 1.83 6.60
CA GLN A 238 27.62 1.63 5.57
C GLN A 238 26.67 0.50 5.92
N LEU A 239 25.39 0.70 5.60
CA LEU A 239 24.35 -0.31 5.72
C LEU A 239 23.74 -0.58 4.35
N HIS A 240 23.75 -1.83 3.93
CA HIS A 240 23.24 -2.29 2.64
C HIS A 240 21.81 -2.79 2.77
N VAL A 241 20.86 -2.12 2.16
CA VAL A 241 19.47 -2.56 2.11
C VAL A 241 19.29 -3.44 0.88
N ARG A 242 19.25 -4.77 1.07
CA ARG A 242 19.18 -5.77 -0.03
C ARG A 242 17.88 -6.54 -0.05
N HIS A 243 17.23 -6.70 1.10
CA HIS A 243 16.05 -7.54 1.28
C HIS A 243 14.94 -6.84 2.06
N SER A 244 13.77 -7.45 2.06
CA SER A 244 12.65 -7.07 2.91
C SER A 244 11.90 -8.30 3.36
N VAL A 245 11.48 -8.34 4.62
CA VAL A 245 10.62 -9.41 5.13
C VAL A 245 9.18 -9.14 4.77
N ASN A 246 8.58 -10.07 4.07
CA ASN A 246 7.17 -10.03 3.69
C ASN A 246 6.52 -11.40 3.92
N ARG A 247 5.19 -11.44 3.95
CA ARG A 247 4.46 -12.72 3.90
C ARG A 247 4.58 -13.33 2.51
N GLY A 248 4.89 -14.61 2.46
CA GLY A 248 5.00 -15.36 1.21
C GLY A 248 3.71 -15.35 0.38
N PRO A 249 3.82 -15.73 -0.91
CA PRO A 249 2.66 -15.85 -1.80
C PRO A 249 1.68 -16.94 -1.33
N ASP A 250 2.20 -17.98 -0.67
CA ASP A 250 1.39 -19.05 -0.10
C ASP A 250 0.70 -18.55 1.16
N ASP A 251 -0.62 -18.68 1.21
CA ASP A 251 -1.50 -18.13 2.26
C ASP A 251 -1.28 -18.75 3.66
N ARG A 252 -0.21 -19.48 3.87
CA ARG A 252 0.15 -20.12 5.14
C ARG A 252 0.74 -19.15 6.17
N GLY A 253 0.75 -17.83 5.84
CA GLY A 253 1.07 -16.77 6.80
C GLY A 253 2.54 -16.68 7.24
N LYS A 254 3.44 -17.52 6.73
CA LYS A 254 4.86 -17.48 7.08
C LYS A 254 5.54 -16.27 6.47
N TYR A 255 6.34 -15.59 7.28
CA TYR A 255 7.22 -14.53 6.82
C TYR A 255 8.44 -15.14 6.13
N GLN A 256 8.89 -14.47 5.08
CA GLN A 256 10.06 -14.88 4.31
C GLN A 256 10.87 -13.66 3.87
N LEU A 257 12.15 -13.89 3.66
CA LEU A 257 13.07 -12.93 3.07
C LEU A 257 12.75 -12.82 1.58
N CYS A 258 12.45 -11.62 1.13
CA CYS A 258 12.11 -11.32 -0.26
C CYS A 258 13.03 -10.25 -0.82
N GLU A 259 13.22 -10.25 -2.13
CA GLU A 259 13.80 -9.09 -2.79
C GLU A 259 12.90 -7.87 -2.63
N PRO A 260 13.48 -6.67 -2.54
CA PRO A 260 12.70 -5.45 -2.48
C PRO A 260 11.82 -5.28 -3.73
N LYS A 261 10.68 -4.62 -3.55
CA LYS A 261 9.66 -4.45 -4.60
C LYS A 261 10.16 -3.72 -5.86
N THR A 262 11.17 -2.88 -5.73
CA THR A 262 11.76 -2.08 -6.82
C THR A 262 13.27 -2.14 -6.77
N LYS A 263 13.94 -2.01 -7.92
CA LYS A 263 15.41 -1.96 -7.99
C LYS A 263 16.00 -0.80 -7.15
N SER A 264 15.32 0.34 -7.10
CA SER A 264 15.70 1.51 -6.29
C SER A 264 15.59 1.29 -4.78
N SER A 265 14.91 0.24 -4.34
CA SER A 265 14.88 -0.13 -2.92
C SER A 265 16.18 -0.81 -2.46
N LYS A 266 16.98 -1.38 -3.39
CA LYS A 266 18.36 -1.81 -3.09
C LYS A 266 19.24 -0.57 -3.06
N ARG A 267 19.79 -0.26 -1.89
CA ARG A 267 20.57 0.96 -1.66
C ARG A 267 21.57 0.76 -0.55
N VAL A 268 22.55 1.64 -0.48
CA VAL A 268 23.49 1.78 0.62
C VAL A 268 23.18 3.08 1.34
N VAL A 269 23.08 3.03 2.65
CA VAL A 269 22.84 4.20 3.50
C VAL A 269 23.95 4.35 4.53
N PRO A 270 24.30 5.56 4.95
CA PRO A 270 25.32 5.77 5.96
C PRO A 270 24.85 5.30 7.35
N ILE A 271 25.80 4.78 8.13
CA ILE A 271 25.62 4.52 9.57
C ILE A 271 26.24 5.70 10.31
N PRO A 272 25.45 6.46 11.09
CA PRO A 272 26.03 7.52 11.93
C PRO A 272 27.00 6.93 12.95
N LYS A 273 28.15 7.56 13.15
CA LYS A 273 29.18 7.09 14.12
C LYS A 273 28.62 6.74 15.50
N PRO A 274 27.70 7.52 16.11
CA PRO A 274 27.14 7.16 17.41
C PRO A 274 26.28 5.88 17.41
N LEU A 275 25.81 5.41 16.24
CA LEU A 275 24.99 4.21 16.12
C LEU A 275 25.85 2.93 16.06
N ALA A 276 27.09 3.02 15.61
CA ALA A 276 27.98 1.87 15.47
C ALA A 276 28.17 1.06 16.79
N PRO A 277 28.45 1.67 17.94
CA PRO A 277 28.56 0.93 19.20
C PRO A 277 27.27 0.22 19.62
N LEU A 278 26.10 0.78 19.28
CA LEU A 278 24.80 0.15 19.59
C LEU A 278 24.57 -1.08 18.70
N ILE A 279 25.02 -1.04 17.45
CA ILE A 279 24.98 -2.19 16.53
C ILE A 279 25.92 -3.29 17.03
N GLU A 280 27.16 -2.96 17.40
CA GLU A 280 28.14 -3.91 17.93
C GLU A 280 27.62 -4.59 19.21
N ALA A 281 27.10 -3.81 20.15
CA ALA A 281 26.52 -4.34 21.37
C ALA A 281 25.33 -5.27 21.11
N HIS A 282 24.49 -4.93 20.13
CA HIS A 282 23.37 -5.76 19.71
C HIS A 282 23.84 -7.08 19.10
N ILE A 283 24.81 -7.04 18.18
CA ILE A 283 25.37 -8.22 17.54
C ILE A 283 25.99 -9.13 18.62
N SER A 284 26.84 -8.59 19.49
CA SER A 284 27.50 -9.35 20.55
C SER A 284 26.52 -10.03 21.50
N ARG A 285 25.39 -9.35 21.82
CA ARG A 285 24.45 -9.84 22.81
C ARG A 285 23.41 -10.81 22.24
N PHE A 286 22.98 -10.61 20.99
CA PHE A 286 21.83 -11.31 20.43
C PHE A 286 22.14 -12.19 19.24
N CYS A 287 23.24 -11.98 18.48
CA CYS A 287 23.60 -12.82 17.35
C CYS A 287 24.52 -13.95 17.82
N LYS A 288 23.97 -15.14 17.98
CA LYS A 288 24.74 -16.33 18.46
C LYS A 288 25.75 -16.80 17.43
N ASP A 289 25.38 -16.82 16.15
CA ASP A 289 26.21 -17.22 15.03
C ASP A 289 26.66 -15.98 14.26
N LEU A 290 27.96 -15.79 14.10
CA LEU A 290 28.54 -14.67 13.35
C LEU A 290 28.73 -15.01 11.86
N LYS A 291 27.80 -15.75 11.26
CA LYS A 291 27.80 -16.02 9.82
C LYS A 291 27.28 -14.82 9.04
N PRO A 292 27.74 -14.61 7.81
CA PRO A 292 27.30 -13.47 6.99
C PRO A 292 25.77 -13.37 6.77
N ASP A 293 25.09 -14.50 6.74
CA ASP A 293 23.65 -14.63 6.52
C ASP A 293 22.81 -14.65 7.81
N THR A 294 23.45 -14.59 8.98
CA THR A 294 22.76 -14.48 10.27
C THR A 294 21.93 -13.20 10.30
N MET A 295 20.65 -13.35 10.68
CA MET A 295 19.74 -12.20 10.83
C MET A 295 20.15 -11.32 12.01
N LEU A 296 20.17 -10.03 11.79
CA LEU A 296 20.40 -9.05 12.89
C LEU A 296 19.30 -9.12 13.94
N PHE A 297 18.07 -9.35 13.51
CA PHE A 297 16.91 -9.47 14.39
C PHE A 297 16.32 -10.87 14.28
N HIS A 298 16.36 -11.61 15.38
CA HIS A 298 15.71 -12.90 15.54
C HIS A 298 15.01 -12.99 16.89
N SER A 299 14.10 -13.93 17.04
CA SER A 299 13.41 -14.11 18.31
C SER A 299 14.28 -14.91 19.27
N PRO A 300 14.60 -14.41 20.46
CA PRO A 300 15.35 -15.20 21.44
C PRO A 300 14.53 -16.35 22.03
N MET A 301 13.22 -16.38 21.82
CA MET A 301 12.28 -17.36 22.40
C MET A 301 11.83 -18.45 21.39
N LEU A 302 12.09 -18.25 20.12
CA LEU A 302 11.70 -19.16 19.05
C LEU A 302 12.97 -19.53 18.26
N ASP A 303 13.10 -20.78 17.86
CA ASP A 303 14.16 -21.22 16.92
C ASP A 303 13.93 -20.68 15.50
N ASP A 304 13.08 -19.65 15.38
CA ASP A 304 12.86 -18.97 14.12
C ASP A 304 14.05 -18.05 13.82
N TRP A 305 14.64 -18.28 12.67
CA TRP A 305 15.76 -17.51 12.14
C TRP A 305 15.40 -16.04 11.82
N LEU A 306 14.12 -15.68 11.86
CA LEU A 306 13.58 -14.41 11.41
C LEU A 306 12.59 -13.83 12.42
N LEU A 307 12.79 -12.56 12.83
CA LEU A 307 11.81 -11.84 13.64
C LEU A 307 10.68 -11.29 12.77
N PRO A 308 9.42 -11.72 12.98
CA PRO A 308 8.29 -11.20 12.22
C PRO A 308 8.11 -9.69 12.43
N PRO A 309 7.91 -8.89 11.35
CA PRO A 309 7.63 -7.46 11.48
C PRO A 309 6.45 -7.12 12.41
N THR A 310 5.44 -7.99 12.46
CA THR A 310 4.28 -7.82 13.37
C THR A 310 4.66 -7.85 14.84
N THR A 311 5.76 -8.48 15.21
CA THR A 311 6.27 -8.50 16.59
C THR A 311 6.73 -7.12 17.00
N ILE A 312 7.59 -6.47 16.20
CA ILE A 312 8.06 -5.10 16.44
C ILE A 312 6.88 -4.11 16.35
N GLU A 313 5.99 -4.30 15.37
CA GLU A 313 4.81 -3.42 15.19
C GLU A 313 3.86 -3.48 16.40
N ARG A 314 3.68 -4.67 17.00
CA ARG A 314 2.90 -4.83 18.24
C ARG A 314 3.58 -4.12 19.41
N THR A 315 4.89 -4.30 19.60
CA THR A 315 5.66 -3.62 20.63
C THR A 315 5.55 -2.10 20.48
N PHE A 316 5.74 -1.59 19.25
CA PHE A 316 5.64 -0.16 18.94
C PHE A 316 4.25 0.40 19.28
N ARG A 317 3.19 -0.33 18.92
CA ARG A 317 1.82 0.08 19.22
C ARG A 317 1.57 0.19 20.73
N MET A 318 2.08 -0.76 21.50
CA MET A 318 1.94 -0.71 22.98
C MET A 318 2.75 0.42 23.59
N ALA A 319 3.97 0.66 23.09
CA ALA A 319 4.85 1.71 23.58
C ALA A 319 4.32 3.12 23.27
N ARG A 320 3.86 3.37 22.04
CA ARG A 320 3.30 4.67 21.64
C ARG A 320 2.08 5.10 22.46
N GLU A 321 1.22 4.15 22.85
CA GLU A 321 0.09 4.43 23.75
C GLU A 321 0.58 4.93 25.13
N LYS A 322 1.65 4.30 25.65
CA LYS A 322 2.23 4.68 26.95
C LYS A 322 2.90 6.05 26.93
N ILE A 323 3.47 6.47 25.81
CA ILE A 323 4.07 7.81 25.69
C ILE A 323 3.06 8.88 25.27
N GLY A 324 1.77 8.54 25.11
CA GLY A 324 0.70 9.48 24.73
C GLY A 324 0.66 9.85 23.24
N ARG A 325 1.27 9.03 22.37
CA ARG A 325 1.31 9.25 20.91
C ARG A 325 0.60 8.14 20.13
N PRO A 326 -0.70 7.93 20.31
CA PRO A 326 -1.45 6.90 19.59
C PRO A 326 -1.53 7.14 18.08
N ASP A 327 -1.20 8.35 17.64
CA ASP A 327 -1.20 8.80 16.25
C ASP A 327 -0.05 8.25 15.42
N ILE A 328 1.13 7.99 16.05
CA ILE A 328 2.33 7.53 15.33
C ILE A 328 2.30 6.02 15.05
N THR A 329 3.01 5.61 14.02
CA THR A 329 3.27 4.22 13.66
C THR A 329 4.77 4.01 13.50
N PHE A 330 5.25 2.77 13.40
CA PHE A 330 6.67 2.55 13.10
C PHE A 330 7.13 3.26 11.82
N HIS A 331 6.24 3.39 10.83
CA HIS A 331 6.52 4.15 9.62
C HIS A 331 6.71 5.66 9.85
N SER A 332 6.21 6.19 10.96
CA SER A 332 6.41 7.59 11.34
C SER A 332 7.88 7.91 11.64
N LEU A 333 8.69 6.91 12.08
CA LEU A 333 10.14 7.07 12.25
C LEU A 333 10.82 7.40 10.92
N ARG A 334 10.43 6.72 9.85
CA ARG A 334 10.92 6.99 8.51
C ARG A 334 10.48 8.38 7.99
N ALA A 335 9.27 8.80 8.31
CA ALA A 335 8.80 10.15 7.97
C ALA A 335 9.56 11.22 8.77
N THR A 336 9.87 10.93 10.04
CA THR A 336 10.72 11.78 10.89
C THR A 336 12.13 11.89 10.32
N HIS A 337 12.76 10.76 9.94
CA HIS A 337 14.08 10.77 9.28
C HIS A 337 14.10 11.70 8.07
N ALA A 338 13.13 11.53 7.14
CA ALA A 338 13.05 12.35 5.95
C ALA A 338 12.90 13.85 6.25
N THR A 339 12.12 14.17 7.25
CA THR A 339 11.88 15.55 7.67
C THR A 339 13.12 16.15 8.31
N MET A 340 13.73 15.43 9.26
CA MET A 340 14.91 15.90 9.99
C MET A 340 16.13 16.03 9.07
N LEU A 341 16.34 15.08 8.16
CA LEU A 341 17.46 15.17 7.19
C LEU A 341 17.41 16.47 6.39
N VAL A 342 16.22 16.89 5.95
CA VAL A 342 16.08 18.17 5.22
C VAL A 342 16.25 19.38 6.12
N LEU A 343 15.73 19.33 7.37
CA LEU A 343 15.89 20.42 8.33
C LEU A 343 17.36 20.65 8.72
N GLU A 344 18.13 19.57 8.78
CA GLU A 344 19.59 19.63 9.04
C GLU A 344 20.42 19.99 7.79
N GLY A 345 19.77 20.41 6.70
CA GLY A 345 20.43 20.89 5.48
C GLY A 345 20.64 19.85 4.38
N GLY A 346 20.14 18.63 4.57
CA GLY A 346 20.17 17.59 3.54
C GLY A 346 19.29 17.95 2.34
N THR A 347 19.75 17.59 1.16
CA THR A 347 19.03 17.86 -0.09
C THR A 347 17.85 16.89 -0.26
N MET A 348 16.87 17.30 -1.08
CA MET A 348 15.77 16.40 -1.48
C MET A 348 16.30 15.15 -2.20
N ARG A 349 17.40 15.25 -2.94
CA ARG A 349 18.02 14.12 -3.62
C ARG A 349 18.57 13.09 -2.63
N GLU A 350 19.35 13.54 -1.65
CA GLU A 350 19.86 12.68 -0.57
C GLU A 350 18.73 12.01 0.17
N THR A 351 17.66 12.76 0.51
CA THR A 351 16.47 12.19 1.15
C THR A 351 15.80 11.09 0.30
N MET A 352 15.72 11.30 -1.01
CA MET A 352 15.17 10.29 -1.93
C MET A 352 16.06 9.05 -2.02
N ASP A 353 17.36 9.24 -2.07
CA ASP A 353 18.34 8.15 -2.15
C ASP A 353 18.32 7.33 -0.84
N ASP A 354 18.33 7.96 0.32
CA ASP A 354 18.18 7.30 1.64
C ASP A 354 16.88 6.52 1.75
N LEU A 355 15.77 7.10 1.31
CA LEU A 355 14.48 6.45 1.38
C LEU A 355 14.26 5.42 0.26
N GLY A 356 15.06 5.39 -0.79
CA GLY A 356 14.81 4.58 -1.98
C GLY A 356 13.48 4.92 -2.65
N HIS A 357 13.16 6.21 -2.77
CA HIS A 357 11.97 6.71 -3.47
C HIS A 357 12.28 6.99 -4.94
N THR A 358 11.44 6.47 -5.84
CA THR A 358 11.52 6.77 -7.28
C THR A 358 10.67 7.96 -7.69
N SER A 359 9.75 8.42 -6.83
CA SER A 359 8.80 9.49 -7.12
C SER A 359 9.06 10.70 -6.23
N LEU A 360 9.34 11.83 -6.87
CA LEU A 360 9.49 13.13 -6.21
C LEU A 360 8.23 13.51 -5.41
N THR A 361 7.04 13.16 -5.90
CA THR A 361 5.76 13.48 -5.25
C THR A 361 5.66 12.88 -3.84
N VAL A 362 6.15 11.66 -3.63
CA VAL A 362 6.13 10.99 -2.32
C VAL A 362 7.13 11.64 -1.36
N ALA A 363 8.29 12.07 -1.88
CA ALA A 363 9.31 12.77 -1.09
C ALA A 363 8.80 14.15 -0.68
N VAL A 364 8.23 14.93 -1.62
CA VAL A 364 7.64 16.25 -1.37
C VAL A 364 6.49 16.19 -0.37
N ASP A 365 5.63 15.17 -0.45
CA ASP A 365 4.53 14.99 0.50
C ASP A 365 5.01 14.78 1.94
N SER A 366 6.16 14.16 2.13
CA SER A 366 6.79 14.00 3.45
C SER A 366 7.42 15.31 3.96
N TYR A 367 7.93 16.13 3.04
CA TYR A 367 8.62 17.39 3.31
C TYR A 367 7.67 18.56 3.64
N GLN A 368 6.50 18.64 3.00
CA GLN A 368 5.56 19.78 3.15
C GLN A 368 5.03 20.00 4.57
N ARG A 369 5.27 19.07 5.50
CA ARG A 369 4.76 19.14 6.88
C ARG A 369 5.48 20.15 7.77
N VAL A 370 6.74 20.48 7.45
CA VAL A 370 7.62 21.31 8.33
C VAL A 370 8.00 22.62 7.68
N VAL A 371 7.62 22.83 6.42
CA VAL A 371 8.18 23.88 5.54
C VAL A 371 7.78 25.30 5.94
N ARG A 372 6.68 25.53 6.69
CA ARG A 372 6.22 26.92 6.89
C ARG A 372 7.15 27.75 7.76
N GLU A 373 7.58 27.23 8.90
CA GLU A 373 8.53 27.94 9.78
C GLU A 373 9.93 27.95 9.18
N HIS A 374 10.44 26.81 8.74
CA HIS A 374 11.75 26.73 8.09
C HIS A 374 11.83 27.56 6.81
N HIS A 375 10.77 27.63 6.01
CA HIS A 375 10.71 28.47 4.81
C HIS A 375 10.83 29.95 5.16
N ARG A 376 10.16 30.37 6.24
CA ARG A 376 10.26 31.76 6.73
C ARG A 376 11.70 32.08 7.14
N ASP A 377 12.29 31.24 7.98
CA ASP A 377 13.68 31.41 8.46
C ASP A 377 14.68 31.40 7.28
N THR A 378 14.48 30.53 6.30
CA THR A 378 15.33 30.47 5.09
C THR A 378 15.21 31.71 4.23
N VAL A 379 13.98 32.23 4.04
CA VAL A 379 13.77 33.48 3.29
C VAL A 379 14.39 34.68 4.01
N GLU A 380 14.28 34.72 5.35
CA GLU A 380 14.98 35.75 6.14
C GLU A 380 16.50 35.67 5.99
N LEU A 381 17.07 34.44 6.06
CA LEU A 381 18.51 34.25 5.81
C LEU A 381 18.95 34.69 4.41
N LEU A 382 18.13 34.46 3.38
CA LEU A 382 18.39 34.94 2.02
C LEU A 382 18.35 36.46 1.97
N ALA A 383 17.37 37.08 2.62
CA ALA A 383 17.27 38.54 2.69
C ALA A 383 18.55 39.15 3.31
N TYR A 384 19.01 38.60 4.44
CA TYR A 384 20.24 39.05 5.11
C TYR A 384 21.51 38.85 4.27
N ARG A 385 21.55 37.85 3.41
CA ARG A 385 22.70 37.59 2.53
C ARG A 385 22.79 38.57 1.34
N TYR A 386 21.65 39.02 0.83
CA TYR A 386 21.59 39.78 -0.43
C TYR A 386 21.17 41.25 -0.26
N MET A 387 20.61 41.61 0.90
CA MET A 387 20.28 43.01 1.17
C MET A 387 21.58 43.82 1.51
N PRO A 388 21.62 45.10 1.19
CA PRO A 388 22.77 45.93 1.51
C PRO A 388 23.09 45.90 3.00
N SER A 389 24.32 45.51 3.34
CA SER A 389 24.78 45.31 4.73
C SER A 389 24.95 46.59 5.55
N ASN A 390 24.60 47.76 5.04
CA ASN A 390 24.82 49.05 5.68
C ASN A 390 23.61 49.61 6.45
N ASP A 391 22.45 48.91 6.42
CA ASP A 391 21.30 49.30 7.23
C ASP A 391 21.46 48.80 8.67
N PRO A 392 21.55 49.68 9.67
CA PRO A 392 21.71 49.30 11.07
C PRO A 392 20.57 48.37 11.59
N THR A 393 19.35 48.51 11.02
CA THR A 393 18.20 47.71 11.39
C THR A 393 18.36 46.26 10.93
N VAL A 394 18.86 46.06 9.71
CA VAL A 394 19.16 44.75 9.14
C VAL A 394 20.28 44.08 9.96
N ILE A 395 21.35 44.83 10.25
CA ILE A 395 22.49 44.34 11.02
C ILE A 395 22.05 43.89 12.43
N ARG A 396 21.21 44.67 13.14
CA ARG A 396 20.68 44.31 14.45
C ARG A 396 19.85 43.01 14.37
N THR A 397 18.96 42.92 13.42
CA THR A 397 18.13 41.72 13.25
C THR A 397 18.96 40.45 12.99
N VAL A 398 20.05 40.59 12.18
CA VAL A 398 21.00 39.48 11.96
C VAL A 398 21.72 39.10 13.24
N ILE A 399 22.16 40.07 14.05
CA ILE A 399 22.81 39.83 15.33
C ILE A 399 21.85 39.07 16.26
N ASP A 400 20.63 39.58 16.46
CA ASP A 400 19.63 38.96 17.32
C ASP A 400 19.29 37.52 16.90
N GLN A 401 19.27 37.23 15.60
CA GLN A 401 19.04 35.89 15.11
C GLN A 401 20.22 34.94 15.37
N LYS A 402 21.46 35.46 15.17
CA LYS A 402 22.67 34.69 15.49
C LYS A 402 22.83 34.44 16.98
N GLU A 403 22.49 35.38 17.81
CA GLU A 403 22.46 35.21 19.25
C GLU A 403 21.44 34.11 19.68
N ARG A 404 20.22 34.13 19.15
CA ARG A 404 19.24 33.06 19.37
C ARG A 404 19.74 31.69 18.90
N GLN A 405 20.49 31.63 17.81
CA GLN A 405 21.10 30.37 17.35
C GLN A 405 22.21 29.91 18.27
N ILE A 406 23.02 30.83 18.77
CA ILE A 406 24.08 30.55 19.76
C ILE A 406 23.46 30.05 21.06
N ASP A 407 22.39 30.66 21.56
CA ASP A 407 21.73 30.24 22.79
C ASP A 407 21.14 28.81 22.64
N LYS A 408 20.48 28.50 21.54
CA LYS A 408 20.03 27.12 21.26
C LYS A 408 21.19 26.11 21.29
N LEU A 409 22.33 26.45 20.72
CA LEU A 409 23.50 25.58 20.73
C LEU A 409 24.13 25.47 22.14
N ARG A 410 24.09 26.53 22.93
CA ARG A 410 24.54 26.51 24.33
C ARG A 410 23.66 25.59 25.16
N ASP A 411 22.35 25.71 25.04
CA ASP A 411 21.38 24.86 25.75
C ASP A 411 21.61 23.39 25.40
N GLU A 412 21.86 23.10 24.12
CA GLU A 412 22.13 21.74 23.66
C GLU A 412 23.45 21.19 24.24
N VAL A 413 24.52 22.01 24.24
CA VAL A 413 25.80 21.63 24.85
C VAL A 413 25.65 21.39 26.35
N GLU A 414 24.89 22.21 27.02
CA GLU A 414 24.63 22.04 28.47
C GLU A 414 23.82 20.77 28.75
N ARG A 415 22.81 20.50 27.95
CA ARG A 415 22.08 19.23 27.99
C ARG A 415 23.01 18.02 27.79
N LEU A 416 23.89 18.08 26.77
CA LEU A 416 24.84 16.99 26.52
C LEU A 416 25.85 16.82 27.68
N ARG A 417 26.32 17.91 28.27
CA ARG A 417 27.19 17.86 29.45
C ARG A 417 26.48 17.24 30.63
N LYS A 418 25.21 17.57 30.88
CA LYS A 418 24.39 16.98 31.92
C LYS A 418 24.26 15.47 31.76
N ILE A 419 23.95 15.02 30.55
CA ILE A 419 23.85 13.58 30.18
C ILE A 419 25.20 12.88 30.42
N LEU A 420 26.31 13.51 30.05
CA LEU A 420 27.64 12.95 30.27
C LEU A 420 27.96 12.80 31.76
N LEU A 421 27.65 13.82 32.54
CA LEU A 421 27.86 13.83 33.98
C LEU A 421 27.03 12.76 34.69
N GLU A 422 25.77 12.59 34.32
CA GLU A 422 24.89 11.54 34.85
C GLU A 422 25.42 10.15 34.55
N ARG A 423 26.00 9.97 33.38
CA ARG A 423 26.59 8.71 32.93
C ARG A 423 27.89 8.38 33.70
N ASP A 424 28.72 9.39 33.97
CA ASP A 424 30.01 9.22 34.64
C ASP A 424 29.86 9.08 36.15
N THR A 425 28.88 9.74 36.75
CA THR A 425 28.64 9.74 38.19
C THR A 425 27.60 8.74 38.66
N GLY A 426 26.75 8.24 37.76
CA GLY A 426 25.61 7.38 38.09
C GLY A 426 24.52 8.06 38.92
N ILE A 427 24.59 9.37 39.11
CA ILE A 427 23.65 10.17 39.90
C ILE A 427 22.80 11.01 38.94
N PRO A 428 21.46 10.85 38.95
CA PRO A 428 20.57 11.72 38.17
C PRO A 428 20.68 13.17 38.66
N THR A 429 20.91 14.11 37.76
CA THR A 429 21.03 15.54 38.10
C THR A 429 19.67 16.25 38.18
N ASP A 430 18.58 15.55 37.89
CA ASP A 430 17.23 16.09 37.96
C ASP A 430 16.52 15.65 39.24
N PRO A 431 16.15 16.58 40.15
CA PRO A 431 15.49 16.24 41.43
C PRO A 431 14.09 15.62 41.22
N ASP A 432 13.46 15.75 40.06
CA ASP A 432 12.13 15.20 39.78
C ASP A 432 12.14 13.75 39.25
N THR A 433 13.32 13.14 39.09
CA THR A 433 13.47 11.75 38.57
C THR A 433 13.58 10.70 39.70
N VAL A 434 13.27 11.04 40.96
CA VAL A 434 13.21 10.04 42.03
C VAL A 434 11.95 9.19 41.87
N LEU A 435 12.11 8.05 41.23
CA LEU A 435 11.08 7.00 41.17
C LEU A 435 10.65 6.60 42.59
N PRO A 436 9.36 6.42 42.86
CA PRO A 436 8.91 5.96 44.17
C PRO A 436 9.48 4.57 44.45
N LYS A 437 10.18 4.46 45.59
CA LYS A 437 10.65 3.18 46.13
C LYS A 437 9.47 2.22 46.20
N ASN A 438 9.56 1.09 45.50
CA ASN A 438 8.69 -0.06 45.72
C ASN A 438 8.66 -0.41 47.21
N GLN A 439 7.57 -0.14 47.89
CA GLN A 439 7.25 -0.81 49.13
C GLN A 439 6.68 -2.19 48.77
N ASN A 440 7.48 -3.20 49.07
CA ASN A 440 7.05 -4.59 49.17
C ASN A 440 5.90 -4.71 50.15
N ARG A 441 4.80 -5.32 49.71
CA ARG A 441 4.13 -6.43 50.47
C ARG A 441 3.25 -7.23 49.50
#